data_685bd6c001a1bd2eb62d96f4f34c2dd0
#
_entry.id   685bd6c001a1bd2eb62d96f4f34c2dd0
#
_cell.length_a   1.000
_cell.length_b   1.000
_cell.length_c   1.000
_cell.angle_alpha   90.00
_cell.angle_beta   90.00
_cell.angle_gamma   90.00
#
_symmetry.space_group_name_H-M   'P 1'
#
loop_
_entity.id
_entity.type
_entity.pdbx_description
1 polymer ?
#
loop_
_entity_poly.entity_id
_entity_poly.type
_entity_poly.pdbx_seq_one_letter_code
_entity_poly.pdbx_strand_id
1 'polypeptide(L)'
;MKERTHPDNGLWILCCCGCLPVLGMIKGIIIVFPIFLISLIGFTGVAIVLLPHDVFLTYKAICKTSIIGINIKIMTILLLPIAFVAWPILVAFVGSLFGIFYGLFCPTIRTFDSEYDIIYGGVIDVFTDVFYYIRRFWYHNYNTYFGYLFEMEKRKVNDPFN
;
A
#
# COMPACT_ATOMS: atom_id res chain seq x y z
N MET A 1 -39.94 -8.59 -19.01
CA MET A 1 -39.46 -9.94 -18.73
C MET A 1 -39.12 -10.60 -20.05
N LYS A 2 -37.86 -10.67 -20.41
CA LYS A 2 -37.42 -11.36 -21.64
C LYS A 2 -36.64 -12.57 -21.17
N GLU A 3 -37.32 -13.71 -21.13
CA GLU A 3 -36.74 -15.02 -20.89
C GLU A 3 -35.62 -15.26 -21.91
N ARG A 4 -34.39 -15.26 -21.51
CA ARG A 4 -33.29 -15.78 -22.32
C ARG A 4 -33.27 -17.28 -22.16
N THR A 5 -33.86 -17.98 -23.16
CA THR A 5 -33.70 -19.40 -23.35
C THR A 5 -32.22 -19.74 -23.44
N HIS A 6 -31.72 -20.44 -22.44
CA HIS A 6 -30.38 -20.98 -22.36
C HIS A 6 -30.29 -22.19 -23.31
N PRO A 7 -29.38 -22.25 -24.29
CA PRO A 7 -29.12 -23.47 -25.02
C PRO A 7 -28.38 -24.45 -24.10
N ASP A 8 -29.00 -25.58 -23.85
CA ASP A 8 -28.50 -26.73 -23.09
C ASP A 8 -27.32 -27.37 -23.79
N ASN A 9 -26.14 -26.87 -23.55
CA ASN A 9 -24.89 -27.57 -23.93
C ASN A 9 -23.92 -27.52 -22.79
N GLY A 10 -23.93 -28.53 -21.92
CA GLY A 10 -22.98 -28.68 -20.82
C GLY A 10 -21.51 -28.69 -21.27
N LEU A 11 -21.25 -28.93 -22.56
CA LEU A 11 -19.93 -28.82 -23.17
C LEU A 11 -19.41 -27.38 -23.22
N TRP A 12 -20.31 -26.38 -23.44
CA TRP A 12 -19.97 -24.98 -23.43
C TRP A 12 -19.58 -24.49 -22.02
N ILE A 13 -20.26 -24.98 -20.99
CA ILE A 13 -19.98 -24.65 -19.59
C ILE A 13 -18.60 -25.19 -19.19
N LEU A 14 -18.23 -26.39 -19.60
CA LEU A 14 -16.90 -26.97 -19.34
C LEU A 14 -15.78 -26.23 -20.09
N CYS A 15 -16.04 -25.83 -21.35
CA CYS A 15 -15.07 -25.06 -22.13
C CYS A 15 -14.91 -23.64 -21.59
N CYS A 16 -15.98 -22.97 -21.19
CA CYS A 16 -15.93 -21.65 -20.54
C CYS A 16 -15.26 -21.71 -19.16
N CYS A 17 -15.49 -22.74 -18.36
CA CYS A 17 -14.88 -22.89 -17.04
C CYS A 17 -13.36 -23.11 -17.11
N GLY A 18 -12.86 -23.73 -18.18
CA GLY A 18 -11.40 -23.90 -18.41
C GLY A 18 -10.74 -22.69 -19.06
N CYS A 19 -11.42 -21.98 -19.96
CA CYS A 19 -10.88 -20.81 -20.65
C CYS A 19 -10.91 -19.51 -19.82
N LEU A 20 -11.89 -19.33 -18.93
CA LEU A 20 -11.99 -18.15 -18.09
C LEU A 20 -10.77 -17.91 -17.19
N PRO A 21 -10.30 -18.91 -16.41
CA PRO A 21 -9.11 -18.72 -15.57
C PRO A 21 -7.84 -18.45 -16.40
N VAL A 22 -7.69 -19.11 -17.55
CA VAL A 22 -6.56 -18.87 -18.45
C VAL A 22 -6.58 -17.45 -19.02
N LEU A 23 -7.73 -16.96 -19.42
CA LEU A 23 -7.90 -15.60 -19.90
C LEU A 23 -7.62 -14.56 -18.78
N GLY A 24 -8.07 -14.84 -17.57
CA GLY A 24 -7.78 -14.03 -16.39
C GLY A 24 -6.29 -13.97 -16.06
N MET A 25 -5.59 -15.10 -16.13
CA MET A 25 -4.14 -15.17 -15.93
C MET A 25 -3.35 -14.42 -17.02
N ILE A 26 -3.72 -14.54 -18.30
CA ILE A 26 -3.07 -13.80 -19.39
C ILE A 26 -3.23 -12.28 -19.18
N LYS A 27 -4.41 -11.83 -18.82
CA LYS A 27 -4.66 -10.41 -18.46
C LYS A 27 -3.83 -10.01 -17.25
N GLY A 28 -3.80 -10.82 -16.21
CA GLY A 28 -3.02 -10.56 -15.01
C GLY A 28 -1.54 -10.38 -15.32
N ILE A 29 -0.96 -11.22 -16.17
CA ILE A 29 0.46 -11.14 -16.58
C ILE A 29 0.74 -9.82 -17.34
N ILE A 30 -0.17 -9.37 -18.19
CA ILE A 30 0.00 -8.11 -18.94
C ILE A 30 -0.10 -6.91 -18.01
N ILE A 31 -1.04 -6.94 -17.05
CA ILE A 31 -1.33 -5.82 -16.16
C ILE A 31 -0.37 -5.77 -14.98
N VAL A 32 0.23 -6.88 -14.57
CA VAL A 32 1.16 -6.93 -13.44
C VAL A 32 2.33 -5.97 -13.60
N PHE A 33 2.86 -5.82 -14.81
CA PHE A 33 4.02 -4.97 -15.05
C PHE A 33 3.74 -3.48 -14.79
N PRO A 34 2.70 -2.84 -15.39
CA PRO A 34 2.39 -1.45 -15.07
C PRO A 34 1.94 -1.25 -13.61
N ILE A 35 1.20 -2.18 -13.04
CA ILE A 35 0.79 -2.11 -11.63
C ILE A 35 1.99 -2.21 -10.68
N PHE A 36 2.94 -3.10 -10.97
CA PHE A 36 4.19 -3.20 -10.24
C PHE A 36 4.95 -1.86 -10.24
N LEU A 37 5.13 -1.24 -11.42
CA LEU A 37 5.81 0.05 -11.54
C LEU A 37 5.09 1.17 -10.79
N ILE A 38 3.78 1.26 -10.91
CA ILE A 38 2.97 2.27 -10.23
C ILE A 38 3.04 2.08 -8.71
N SER A 39 2.94 0.83 -8.23
CA SER A 39 3.06 0.52 -6.81
C SER A 39 4.46 0.85 -6.28
N LEU A 40 5.50 0.41 -6.98
CA LEU A 40 6.88 0.67 -6.60
C LEU A 40 7.15 2.17 -6.50
N ILE A 41 6.84 2.94 -7.53
CA ILE A 41 7.07 4.38 -7.57
C ILE A 41 6.15 5.11 -6.57
N GLY A 42 4.87 4.71 -6.50
CA GLY A 42 3.88 5.34 -5.63
C GLY A 42 4.22 5.19 -4.14
N PHE A 43 4.44 3.97 -3.66
CA PHE A 43 4.77 3.74 -2.25
C PHE A 43 6.14 4.30 -1.87
N THR A 44 7.15 4.12 -2.72
CA THR A 44 8.50 4.66 -2.49
C THR A 44 8.49 6.19 -2.54
N GLY A 45 7.77 6.77 -3.50
CA GLY A 45 7.63 8.22 -3.61
C GLY A 45 7.00 8.84 -2.37
N VAL A 46 5.93 8.24 -1.84
CA VAL A 46 5.32 8.66 -0.57
C VAL A 46 6.33 8.59 0.58
N ALA A 47 7.06 7.48 0.70
CA ALA A 47 8.04 7.31 1.78
C ALA A 47 9.15 8.36 1.69
N ILE A 48 9.68 8.65 0.50
CA ILE A 48 10.75 9.65 0.29
C ILE A 48 10.25 11.07 0.57
N VAL A 49 9.05 11.41 0.13
CA VAL A 49 8.49 12.77 0.34
C VAL A 49 8.20 13.04 1.81
N LEU A 50 7.74 12.04 2.56
CA LEU A 50 7.49 12.18 4.00
C LEU A 50 8.77 12.13 4.84
N LEU A 51 9.84 11.52 4.34
CA LEU A 51 11.09 11.29 5.06
C LEU A 51 11.69 12.56 5.68
N PRO A 52 11.88 13.71 4.99
CA PRO A 52 12.47 14.90 5.60
C PRO A 52 11.61 15.46 6.74
N HIS A 53 10.29 15.38 6.61
CA HIS A 53 9.36 15.77 7.65
C HIS A 53 9.47 14.86 8.88
N ASP A 54 9.49 13.56 8.68
CA ASP A 54 9.58 12.56 9.74
C ASP A 54 10.93 12.64 10.47
N VAL A 55 12.03 12.84 9.73
CA VAL A 55 13.36 13.07 10.28
C VAL A 55 13.34 14.29 11.21
N PHE A 56 12.88 15.43 10.71
CA PHE A 56 12.87 16.67 11.48
C PHE A 56 12.06 16.55 12.78
N LEU A 57 10.88 15.94 12.70
CA LEU A 57 10.01 15.76 13.86
C LEU A 57 10.59 14.79 14.87
N THR A 58 11.20 13.69 14.42
CA THR A 58 11.81 12.69 15.29
C THR A 58 13.02 13.29 16.05
N TYR A 59 13.90 14.01 15.35
CA TYR A 59 15.02 14.69 16.00
C TYR A 59 14.51 15.73 17.03
N LYS A 60 13.52 16.51 16.67
CA LYS A 60 12.91 17.49 17.59
C LYS A 60 12.33 16.81 18.82
N ALA A 61 11.63 15.68 18.67
CA ALA A 61 11.05 14.92 19.76
C ALA A 61 12.13 14.35 20.70
N ILE A 62 13.20 13.73 20.15
CA ILE A 62 14.32 13.18 20.92
C ILE A 62 15.07 14.27 21.69
N CYS A 63 15.34 15.41 21.03
CA CYS A 63 16.00 16.53 21.68
C CYS A 63 15.18 17.11 22.82
N LYS A 64 13.87 17.19 22.68
CA LYS A 64 12.98 17.79 23.67
C LYS A 64 12.62 16.86 24.84
N THR A 65 12.80 15.53 24.68
CA THR A 65 12.47 14.55 25.71
C THR A 65 13.51 14.56 26.84
N SER A 66 13.08 14.78 28.09
CA SER A 66 13.93 14.76 29.27
C SER A 66 13.99 13.38 29.98
N ILE A 67 13.12 12.46 29.57
CA ILE A 67 12.95 11.13 30.21
C ILE A 67 14.11 10.18 29.86
N ILE A 68 14.79 10.41 28.74
CA ILE A 68 15.84 9.52 28.22
C ILE A 68 17.21 10.05 28.67
N GLY A 69 17.99 9.17 29.30
CA GLY A 69 19.37 9.48 29.68
C GLY A 69 20.24 9.91 28.49
N ILE A 70 21.19 10.78 28.75
CA ILE A 70 22.07 11.41 27.73
C ILE A 70 22.73 10.35 26.83
N ASN A 71 23.22 9.24 27.38
CA ASN A 71 23.90 8.19 26.63
C ASN A 71 22.99 7.49 25.62
N ILE A 72 21.75 7.18 26.02
CA ILE A 72 20.74 6.56 25.13
C ILE A 72 20.32 7.55 24.04
N LYS A 73 20.22 8.84 24.38
CA LYS A 73 19.88 9.90 23.44
C LYS A 73 20.91 10.02 22.32
N ILE A 74 22.20 10.00 22.66
CA ILE A 74 23.32 10.04 21.69
C ILE A 74 23.29 8.81 20.80
N MET A 75 23.12 7.61 21.37
CA MET A 75 23.03 6.36 20.61
C MET A 75 21.84 6.37 19.65
N THR A 76 20.69 6.84 20.08
CA THR A 76 19.47 6.93 19.23
C THR A 76 19.69 7.92 18.09
N ILE A 77 20.27 9.10 18.33
CA ILE A 77 20.54 10.11 17.30
C ILE A 77 21.54 9.55 16.25
N LEU A 78 22.52 8.75 16.67
CA LEU A 78 23.50 8.14 15.77
C LEU A 78 22.89 7.01 14.93
N LEU A 79 21.97 6.22 15.49
CA LEU A 79 21.34 5.09 14.81
C LEU A 79 20.18 5.52 13.89
N LEU A 80 19.56 6.67 14.17
CA LEU A 80 18.39 7.18 13.46
C LEU A 80 18.60 7.35 11.94
N PRO A 81 19.72 7.92 11.44
CA PRO A 81 19.91 8.07 9.99
C PRO A 81 19.95 6.72 9.26
N ILE A 82 20.46 5.67 9.89
CA ILE A 82 20.47 4.32 9.30
C ILE A 82 19.03 3.81 9.15
N ALA A 83 18.20 3.99 10.17
CA ALA A 83 16.79 3.60 10.13
C ALA A 83 16.01 4.38 9.05
N PHE A 84 16.28 5.68 8.88
CA PHE A 84 15.61 6.50 7.86
C PHE A 84 16.02 6.14 6.43
N VAL A 85 17.25 5.69 6.19
CA VAL A 85 17.66 5.18 4.87
C VAL A 85 17.09 3.79 4.61
N ALA A 86 17.02 2.94 5.63
CA ALA A 86 16.45 1.60 5.50
C ALA A 86 14.95 1.60 5.25
N TRP A 87 14.21 2.59 5.77
CA TRP A 87 12.76 2.68 5.67
C TRP A 87 12.24 2.74 4.22
N PRO A 88 12.66 3.67 3.34
CA PRO A 88 12.19 3.70 1.95
C PRO A 88 12.57 2.44 1.17
N ILE A 89 13.70 1.79 1.48
CA ILE A 89 14.08 0.51 0.87
C ILE A 89 13.09 -0.59 1.25
N LEU A 90 12.71 -0.67 2.52
CA LEU A 90 11.69 -1.60 3.02
C LEU A 90 10.34 -1.35 2.35
N VAL A 91 9.91 -0.08 2.26
CA VAL A 91 8.66 0.31 1.61
C VAL A 91 8.68 -0.02 0.12
N ALA A 92 9.80 0.19 -0.57
CA ALA A 92 9.97 -0.18 -1.97
C ALA A 92 9.82 -1.70 -2.17
N PHE A 93 10.42 -2.50 -1.31
CA PHE A 93 10.33 -3.96 -1.36
C PHE A 93 8.89 -4.45 -1.12
N VAL A 94 8.24 -3.98 -0.06
CA VAL A 94 6.86 -4.35 0.27
C VAL A 94 5.89 -3.85 -0.81
N GLY A 95 6.07 -2.61 -1.31
CA GLY A 95 5.26 -2.03 -2.37
C GLY A 95 5.39 -2.79 -3.70
N SER A 96 6.59 -3.29 -4.02
CA SER A 96 6.82 -4.12 -5.20
C SER A 96 6.12 -5.47 -5.10
N LEU A 97 6.21 -6.14 -3.96
CA LEU A 97 5.48 -7.39 -3.71
C LEU A 97 3.97 -7.18 -3.79
N PHE A 98 3.45 -6.12 -3.17
CA PHE A 98 2.04 -5.76 -3.26
C PHE A 98 1.61 -5.57 -4.72
N GLY A 99 2.38 -4.84 -5.53
CA GLY A 99 2.10 -4.62 -6.95
C GLY A 99 2.03 -5.92 -7.75
N ILE A 100 2.95 -6.86 -7.51
CA ILE A 100 2.98 -8.17 -8.18
C ILE A 100 1.76 -9.00 -7.79
N PHE A 101 1.52 -9.19 -6.49
CA PHE A 101 0.40 -10.01 -6.02
C PHE A 101 -0.94 -9.40 -6.43
N TYR A 102 -1.11 -8.10 -6.24
CA TYR A 102 -2.37 -7.44 -6.56
C TYR A 102 -2.63 -7.40 -8.07
N GLY A 103 -1.61 -7.10 -8.88
CA GLY A 103 -1.70 -7.08 -10.33
C GLY A 103 -1.99 -8.46 -10.95
N LEU A 104 -1.56 -9.55 -10.31
CA LEU A 104 -1.82 -10.91 -10.79
C LEU A 104 -3.18 -11.44 -10.33
N PHE A 105 -3.48 -11.33 -9.03
CA PHE A 105 -4.67 -11.96 -8.44
C PHE A 105 -5.95 -11.19 -8.69
N CYS A 106 -5.91 -9.85 -8.63
CA CYS A 106 -7.12 -9.05 -8.74
C CYS A 106 -7.82 -9.19 -10.11
N PRO A 107 -7.14 -9.09 -11.27
CA PRO A 107 -7.77 -9.32 -12.57
C PRO A 107 -8.29 -10.75 -12.73
N THR A 108 -7.57 -11.72 -12.16
CA THR A 108 -7.99 -13.13 -12.21
C THR A 108 -9.29 -13.35 -11.45
N ILE A 109 -9.39 -12.85 -10.22
CA ILE A 109 -10.60 -12.97 -9.39
C ILE A 109 -11.78 -12.25 -10.04
N ARG A 110 -11.59 -11.04 -10.54
CA ARG A 110 -12.66 -10.25 -11.17
C ARG A 110 -13.14 -10.80 -12.51
N THR A 111 -12.36 -11.65 -13.17
CA THR A 111 -12.80 -12.35 -14.38
C THR A 111 -13.91 -13.36 -14.07
N PHE A 112 -14.00 -13.83 -12.81
CA PHE A 112 -15.09 -14.73 -12.36
C PHE A 112 -16.33 -13.97 -11.91
N ASP A 113 -16.29 -12.65 -11.77
CA ASP A 113 -17.39 -11.84 -11.32
C ASP A 113 -18.27 -11.44 -12.52
N SER A 114 -19.56 -11.81 -12.48
CA SER A 114 -20.50 -11.62 -13.58
C SER A 114 -20.93 -10.17 -13.81
N GLU A 115 -20.60 -9.26 -12.88
CA GLU A 115 -20.95 -7.84 -13.00
C GLU A 115 -19.98 -7.04 -13.88
N TYR A 116 -18.82 -7.61 -14.22
CA TYR A 116 -17.77 -6.89 -14.96
C TYR A 116 -17.71 -7.30 -16.44
N ASP A 117 -17.48 -6.31 -17.30
CA ASP A 117 -17.15 -6.54 -18.70
C ASP A 117 -15.87 -7.38 -18.81
N ILE A 118 -15.95 -8.46 -19.61
CA ILE A 118 -14.90 -9.46 -19.75
C ILE A 118 -13.53 -8.84 -20.15
N ILE A 119 -13.53 -7.68 -20.78
CA ILE A 119 -12.31 -7.06 -21.34
C ILE A 119 -11.79 -5.88 -20.50
N TYR A 120 -12.63 -4.94 -20.11
CA TYR A 120 -12.21 -3.66 -19.54
C TYR A 120 -12.49 -3.51 -18.03
N GLY A 121 -13.52 -4.15 -17.51
CA GLY A 121 -14.01 -3.92 -16.16
C GLY A 121 -12.95 -4.16 -15.06
N GLY A 122 -12.21 -5.25 -15.14
CA GLY A 122 -11.21 -5.59 -14.12
C GLY A 122 -9.93 -4.75 -14.15
N VAL A 123 -9.60 -4.13 -15.29
CA VAL A 123 -8.34 -3.39 -15.49
C VAL A 123 -8.42 -2.01 -14.84
N ILE A 124 -9.48 -1.26 -15.16
CA ILE A 124 -9.68 0.11 -14.65
C ILE A 124 -9.78 0.10 -13.12
N ASP A 125 -10.49 -0.88 -12.59
CA ASP A 125 -10.67 -1.01 -11.15
C ASP A 125 -9.36 -1.31 -10.42
N VAL A 126 -8.49 -2.16 -10.98
CA VAL A 126 -7.17 -2.44 -10.40
C VAL A 126 -6.33 -1.18 -10.31
N PHE A 127 -6.31 -0.35 -11.34
CA PHE A 127 -5.60 0.93 -11.30
C PHE A 127 -6.20 1.86 -10.24
N THR A 128 -7.52 2.00 -10.20
CA THR A 128 -8.22 2.84 -9.22
C THR A 128 -7.93 2.40 -7.79
N ASP A 129 -7.97 1.09 -7.53
CA ASP A 129 -7.69 0.52 -6.22
C ASP A 129 -6.23 0.75 -5.79
N VAL A 130 -5.26 0.58 -6.69
CA VAL A 130 -3.84 0.84 -6.38
C VAL A 130 -3.63 2.31 -6.01
N PHE A 131 -4.21 3.26 -6.76
CA PHE A 131 -4.17 4.67 -6.42
C PHE A 131 -4.84 4.96 -5.07
N TYR A 132 -5.96 4.31 -4.77
CA TYR A 132 -6.62 4.41 -3.48
C TYR A 132 -5.72 3.92 -2.34
N TYR A 133 -5.02 2.78 -2.50
CA TYR A 133 -4.10 2.26 -1.49
C TYR A 133 -2.88 3.17 -1.29
N ILE A 134 -2.30 3.72 -2.35
CA ILE A 134 -1.19 4.69 -2.26
C ILE A 134 -1.65 5.95 -1.51
N ARG A 135 -2.83 6.49 -1.83
CA ARG A 135 -3.41 7.64 -1.13
C ARG A 135 -3.70 7.34 0.33
N ARG A 136 -4.22 6.15 0.63
CA ARG A 136 -4.49 5.71 2.00
C ARG A 136 -3.21 5.53 2.79
N PHE A 137 -2.16 5.00 2.18
CA PHE A 137 -0.83 4.88 2.77
C PHE A 137 -0.26 6.26 3.13
N TRP A 138 -0.35 7.23 2.23
CA TRP A 138 0.02 8.62 2.50
C TRP A 138 -0.71 9.18 3.73
N TYR A 139 -2.04 9.08 3.72
CA TYR A 139 -2.88 9.63 4.79
C TYR A 139 -2.62 8.96 6.14
N HIS A 140 -2.42 7.65 6.14
CA HIS A 140 -2.13 6.89 7.35
C HIS A 140 -0.78 7.27 7.95
N ASN A 141 0.28 7.33 7.16
CA ASN A 141 1.61 7.74 7.63
C ASN A 141 1.59 9.17 8.17
N TYR A 142 0.98 10.09 7.44
CA TYR A 142 0.89 11.48 7.87
C TYR A 142 0.15 11.64 9.20
N ASN A 143 -1.03 11.02 9.34
CA ASN A 143 -1.83 11.14 10.57
C ASN A 143 -1.25 10.38 11.76
N THR A 144 -0.65 9.22 11.55
CA THR A 144 -0.03 8.45 12.63
C THR A 144 1.10 9.24 13.27
N TYR A 145 1.92 9.88 12.43
CA TYR A 145 3.03 10.72 12.91
C TYR A 145 2.54 11.94 13.70
N PHE A 146 1.51 12.60 13.21
CA PHE A 146 0.90 13.76 13.89
C PHE A 146 0.27 13.36 15.23
N GLY A 147 -0.39 12.21 15.30
CA GLY A 147 -0.99 11.69 16.53
C GLY A 147 0.05 11.42 17.62
N TYR A 148 1.18 10.78 17.28
CA TYR A 148 2.26 10.51 18.24
C TYR A 148 2.90 11.80 18.80
N LEU A 149 3.08 12.80 17.96
CA LEU A 149 3.64 14.09 18.39
C LEU A 149 2.71 14.83 19.33
N PHE A 150 1.43 14.85 19.04
CA PHE A 150 0.41 15.48 19.87
C PHE A 150 0.30 14.79 21.25
N GLU A 151 0.37 13.46 21.27
CA GLU A 151 0.37 12.71 22.54
C GLU A 151 1.63 12.94 23.37
N MET A 152 2.81 13.03 22.73
CA MET A 152 4.05 13.35 23.45
C MET A 152 4.03 14.78 24.03
N GLU A 153 3.44 15.73 23.33
CA GLU A 153 3.29 17.10 23.82
C GLU A 153 2.29 17.17 24.98
N LYS A 154 1.21 16.43 24.93
CA LYS A 154 0.19 16.33 25.96
C LYS A 154 0.70 15.67 27.26
N ARG A 155 1.56 14.67 27.15
CA ARG A 155 2.21 14.04 28.32
C ARG A 155 3.13 14.98 29.07
N LYS A 156 3.80 15.92 28.37
CA LYS A 156 4.64 16.93 28.99
C LYS A 156 3.88 17.94 29.86
N VAL A 157 2.65 18.25 29.49
CA VAL A 157 1.82 19.24 30.22
C VAL A 157 1.26 18.61 31.51
N ASN A 158 1.13 17.29 31.55
CA ASN A 158 0.56 16.55 32.67
C ASN A 158 1.59 15.93 33.63
N ASP A 159 2.90 16.17 33.44
CA ASP A 159 3.92 15.75 34.40
C ASP A 159 3.89 16.67 35.64
N PRO A 160 3.53 16.16 36.85
CA PRO A 160 3.40 16.98 38.08
C PRO A 160 4.73 17.43 38.67
N PHE A 161 5.85 17.16 37.98
CA PHE A 161 7.22 17.48 38.47
C PHE A 161 7.91 18.59 37.64
N ASN A 162 7.16 19.41 36.92
CA ASN A 162 7.70 20.60 36.25
C ASN A 162 7.16 21.86 36.88
#